data_dc4ca67a0c0bc3cfd8e86d30d211cfda
#
_entry.id   dc4ca67a0c0bc3cfd8e86d30d211cfda
#
_cell.length_a   1.000
_cell.length_b   1.000
_cell.length_c   1.000
_cell.angle_alpha   90.00
_cell.angle_beta   90.00
_cell.angle_gamma   90.00
#
_symmetry.space_group_name_H-M   'P 1'
#
loop_
_entity.id
_entity.type
_entity.pdbx_description
1 polymer ?
#
loop_
_entity_poly.entity_id
_entity_poly.type
_entity_poly.pdbx_seq_one_letter_code
_entity_poly.pdbx_strand_id
1 'polypeptide(L)'
;AIMGTSAIGLVTDPPNEVWGSEYPPTRMVIAEGKGRGLLTGGCLTLIRGLMGTPYEIDCDDRIVFLEDVDEEPHNIDRILTQMILAGKFDRARGIIIGDCSGCKPGGSKRNILPLNSSLEGILREHFSHLGIPVIYGLKLGHTPDKVTLPLGVMASLNVTSSSSSNSSSNSSSNSSSNSSVRFKIEEAACV
;
A
#
# COMPACT_ATOMS: atom_id res chain seq x y z
N ALA A 1 23.72 9.06 -6.56
CA ALA A 1 23.98 7.74 -5.98
C ALA A 1 22.63 7.02 -5.91
N ILE A 2 22.48 5.98 -6.71
CA ILE A 2 21.31 5.11 -6.67
C ILE A 2 21.49 4.31 -5.39
N MET A 3 20.85 4.80 -4.33
CA MET A 3 20.81 4.10 -3.07
C MET A 3 19.99 2.83 -3.26
N GLY A 4 20.66 1.70 -3.10
CA GLY A 4 20.00 0.45 -2.94
C GLY A 4 19.57 -0.25 -4.22
N THR A 5 20.45 -0.29 -5.21
CA THR A 5 20.39 -1.37 -6.21
C THR A 5 20.47 -2.76 -5.58
N SER A 6 20.91 -2.84 -4.34
CA SER A 6 20.86 -4.07 -3.55
C SER A 6 19.46 -4.39 -3.01
N ALA A 7 18.56 -3.43 -2.89
CA ALA A 7 17.16 -3.69 -2.53
C ALA A 7 16.32 -4.09 -3.76
N ILE A 8 16.79 -3.71 -4.92
CA ILE A 8 16.33 -4.17 -6.21
C ILE A 8 17.37 -5.18 -6.69
N GLY A 9 17.89 -5.99 -5.78
CA GLY A 9 18.74 -7.09 -6.24
C GLY A 9 18.01 -7.65 -7.44
N LEU A 10 18.59 -7.38 -8.58
CA LEU A 10 18.12 -8.01 -9.80
C LEU A 10 17.82 -9.42 -9.36
N VAL A 11 16.67 -9.68 -9.13
CA VAL A 11 15.86 -10.82 -9.08
C VAL A 11 16.55 -12.20 -9.15
N THR A 12 17.85 -12.25 -9.09
CA THR A 12 18.71 -13.44 -9.06
C THR A 12 19.15 -13.83 -7.67
N ASP A 13 18.95 -12.97 -6.66
CA ASP A 13 19.34 -13.27 -5.30
C ASP A 13 18.13 -13.72 -4.44
N PRO A 14 18.38 -14.58 -3.44
CA PRO A 14 17.33 -15.05 -2.54
C PRO A 14 16.67 -13.89 -1.79
N PRO A 15 15.52 -14.15 -1.18
CA PRO A 15 14.50 -13.16 -0.81
C PRO A 15 15.04 -11.88 -0.17
N ASN A 16 14.85 -10.77 -0.86
CA ASN A 16 15.26 -9.45 -0.37
C ASN A 16 14.11 -8.78 0.39
N GLU A 17 14.41 -8.25 1.57
CA GLU A 17 13.50 -7.34 2.25
C GLU A 17 13.43 -6.04 1.45
N VAL A 18 12.30 -5.79 0.83
CA VAL A 18 12.01 -4.54 0.10
C VAL A 18 11.84 -3.40 1.10
N TRP A 19 11.64 -3.74 2.36
CA TRP A 19 11.41 -2.84 3.45
C TRP A 19 12.08 -3.35 4.72
N GLY A 20 13.15 -2.71 5.13
CA GLY A 20 13.85 -2.91 6.39
C GLY A 20 13.86 -1.63 7.22
N SER A 21 14.38 -1.70 8.44
CA SER A 21 14.49 -0.59 9.38
C SER A 21 15.27 0.63 8.88
N GLU A 22 15.95 0.53 7.74
CA GLU A 22 16.77 1.60 7.15
C GLU A 22 15.98 2.52 6.20
N TYR A 23 14.76 2.15 5.80
CA TYR A 23 13.92 3.01 4.97
C TYR A 23 13.06 3.94 5.82
N PRO A 24 12.78 5.17 5.34
CA PRO A 24 11.88 6.06 6.07
C PRO A 24 10.57 5.33 6.36
N PRO A 25 9.98 5.55 7.54
CA PRO A 25 8.77 4.84 7.92
C PRO A 25 7.70 5.03 6.85
N THR A 26 6.92 3.98 6.62
CA THR A 26 5.70 4.10 5.85
C THR A 26 4.91 5.29 6.36
N ARG A 27 4.33 6.07 5.48
CA ARG A 27 3.51 7.21 5.91
C ARG A 27 2.43 6.76 6.87
N MET A 28 1.88 5.56 6.67
CA MET A 28 0.81 5.07 7.53
C MET A 28 0.63 3.56 7.48
N VAL A 29 0.50 2.95 8.65
CA VAL A 29 -0.14 1.65 8.82
C VAL A 29 -1.65 1.88 8.86
N ILE A 30 -2.40 1.21 7.98
CA ILE A 30 -3.85 1.29 7.93
C ILE A 30 -4.47 0.14 8.70
N ALA A 31 -3.98 -1.08 8.48
CA ALA A 31 -4.42 -2.28 9.18
C ALA A 31 -3.25 -3.22 9.43
N GLU A 32 -3.29 -3.85 10.60
CA GLU A 32 -2.33 -4.87 11.00
C GLU A 32 -2.69 -6.24 10.43
N GLY A 33 -1.72 -7.13 10.41
CA GLY A 33 -1.93 -8.49 9.98
C GLY A 33 -0.71 -9.11 9.32
N LYS A 34 -0.91 -10.32 8.83
CA LYS A 34 0.09 -11.06 8.06
C LYS A 34 -0.55 -11.62 6.80
N GLY A 35 0.08 -11.37 5.67
CA GLY A 35 -0.39 -11.86 4.39
C GLY A 35 0.75 -12.40 3.55
N ARG A 36 0.45 -13.41 2.73
CA ARG A 36 1.37 -14.03 1.80
C ARG A 36 0.61 -14.43 0.55
N GLY A 37 1.14 -14.09 -0.61
CA GLY A 37 0.53 -14.39 -1.90
C GLY A 37 1.37 -13.88 -3.06
N LEU A 38 0.96 -14.19 -4.27
CA LEU A 38 1.59 -13.62 -5.46
C LEU A 38 1.39 -12.10 -5.49
N LEU A 39 2.43 -11.37 -5.86
CA LEU A 39 2.34 -9.91 -5.99
C LEU A 39 1.63 -9.53 -7.29
N THR A 40 0.62 -8.71 -7.18
CA THR A 40 -0.11 -8.12 -8.32
C THR A 40 -0.41 -6.65 -8.05
N GLY A 41 -0.79 -5.90 -9.05
CA GLY A 41 -1.18 -4.50 -8.85
C GLY A 41 -0.75 -3.59 -9.99
N GLY A 42 -0.79 -2.30 -9.73
CA GLY A 42 -0.42 -1.25 -10.66
C GLY A 42 -1.11 0.09 -10.40
N CYS A 43 -1.20 0.90 -11.43
CA CYS A 43 -1.89 2.19 -11.37
C CYS A 43 -3.41 1.98 -11.26
N LEU A 44 -4.02 2.60 -10.26
CA LEU A 44 -5.46 2.49 -9.96
C LEU A 44 -6.34 2.86 -11.15
N THR A 45 -6.04 3.96 -11.82
CA THR A 45 -6.78 4.42 -12.99
C THR A 45 -6.74 3.40 -14.13
N LEU A 46 -5.59 2.76 -14.38
CA LEU A 46 -5.47 1.72 -15.40
C LEU A 46 -6.20 0.44 -14.98
N ILE A 47 -6.07 0.01 -13.73
CA ILE A 47 -6.80 -1.14 -13.18
C ILE A 47 -8.30 -0.95 -13.34
N ARG A 48 -8.81 0.23 -12.97
CA ARG A 48 -10.22 0.58 -13.14
C ARG A 48 -10.66 0.47 -14.60
N GLY A 49 -9.83 0.95 -15.53
CA GLY A 49 -10.14 0.90 -16.96
C GLY A 49 -10.29 -0.52 -17.52
N LEU A 50 -9.73 -1.51 -16.84
CA LEU A 50 -9.79 -2.91 -17.26
C LEU A 50 -10.89 -3.72 -16.55
N MET A 51 -11.55 -3.16 -15.54
CA MET A 51 -12.61 -3.86 -14.80
C MET A 51 -13.79 -4.22 -15.71
N GLY A 52 -14.27 -5.43 -15.57
CA GLY A 52 -15.33 -5.99 -16.41
C GLY A 52 -14.84 -6.48 -17.79
N THR A 53 -13.53 -6.48 -18.04
CA THR A 53 -12.94 -7.01 -19.27
C THR A 53 -12.21 -8.33 -19.01
N PRO A 54 -11.82 -9.10 -20.04
CA PRO A 54 -10.99 -10.29 -19.87
C PRO A 54 -9.59 -10.03 -19.29
N TYR A 55 -9.18 -8.75 -19.20
CA TYR A 55 -7.88 -8.31 -18.66
C TYR A 55 -8.00 -7.73 -17.25
N GLU A 56 -9.14 -7.92 -16.62
CA GLU A 56 -9.39 -7.46 -15.26
C GLU A 56 -8.38 -8.07 -14.27
N ILE A 57 -7.92 -7.26 -13.32
CA ILE A 57 -6.96 -7.72 -12.32
C ILE A 57 -7.56 -8.83 -11.45
N ASP A 58 -6.79 -9.89 -11.25
CA ASP A 58 -7.06 -10.91 -10.26
C ASP A 58 -6.37 -10.56 -8.95
N CYS A 59 -7.15 -10.36 -7.89
CA CYS A 59 -6.66 -10.04 -6.55
C CYS A 59 -6.80 -11.21 -5.56
N ASP A 60 -7.39 -12.32 -5.96
CA ASP A 60 -7.66 -13.46 -5.11
C ASP A 60 -6.35 -14.13 -4.66
N ASP A 61 -6.22 -14.32 -3.35
CA ASP A 61 -5.04 -14.92 -2.71
C ASP A 61 -3.72 -14.21 -3.02
N ARG A 62 -3.76 -12.89 -3.30
CA ARG A 62 -2.62 -12.07 -3.72
C ARG A 62 -2.29 -10.94 -2.74
N ILE A 63 -1.05 -10.50 -2.75
CA ILE A 63 -0.66 -9.18 -2.22
C ILE A 63 -0.89 -8.17 -3.35
N VAL A 64 -1.77 -7.21 -3.11
CA VAL A 64 -2.15 -6.22 -4.11
C VAL A 64 -1.42 -4.91 -3.85
N PHE A 65 -0.66 -4.40 -4.82
CA PHE A 65 -0.15 -3.05 -4.72
C PHE A 65 -0.91 -2.09 -5.64
N LEU A 66 -1.17 -0.89 -5.14
CA LEU A 66 -1.94 0.15 -5.83
C LEU A 66 -1.18 1.47 -5.75
N GLU A 67 -1.15 2.20 -6.84
CA GLU A 67 -0.57 3.54 -6.88
C GLU A 67 -1.32 4.41 -7.89
N ASP A 68 -1.16 5.73 -7.80
CA ASP A 68 -1.64 6.65 -8.84
C ASP A 68 -0.83 7.96 -8.78
N VAL A 69 -1.04 8.83 -9.75
CA VAL A 69 -0.38 10.13 -9.85
C VAL A 69 -1.39 11.21 -10.21
N ASP A 70 -1.27 12.38 -9.55
CA ASP A 70 -2.05 13.59 -9.83
C ASP A 70 -3.60 13.39 -9.82
N GLU A 71 -4.07 12.31 -9.18
CA GLU A 71 -5.50 12.07 -9.00
C GLU A 71 -6.06 12.80 -7.78
N GLU A 72 -7.26 13.34 -7.91
CA GLU A 72 -7.95 13.90 -6.76
C GLU A 72 -8.44 12.80 -5.82
N PRO A 73 -8.37 13.00 -4.48
CA PRO A 73 -8.78 11.99 -3.51
C PRO A 73 -10.20 11.43 -3.75
N HIS A 74 -11.13 12.25 -4.20
CA HIS A 74 -12.49 11.78 -4.50
C HIS A 74 -12.57 10.84 -5.73
N ASN A 75 -11.63 10.93 -6.68
CA ASN A 75 -11.53 9.98 -7.77
C ASN A 75 -10.99 8.65 -7.27
N ILE A 76 -9.96 8.68 -6.42
CA ILE A 76 -9.43 7.48 -5.75
C ILE A 76 -10.53 6.80 -4.93
N ASP A 77 -11.29 7.56 -4.15
CA ASP A 77 -12.44 7.06 -3.40
C ASP A 77 -13.45 6.29 -4.27
N ARG A 78 -13.81 6.88 -5.41
CA ARG A 78 -14.73 6.25 -6.37
C ARG A 78 -14.15 4.98 -7.00
N ILE A 79 -12.85 4.96 -7.31
CA ILE A 79 -12.18 3.77 -7.86
C ILE A 79 -12.17 2.66 -6.81
N LEU A 80 -11.77 2.96 -5.58
CA LEU A 80 -11.74 1.99 -4.49
C LEU A 80 -13.14 1.45 -4.17
N THR A 81 -14.16 2.33 -4.13
CA THR A 81 -15.55 1.91 -3.99
C THR A 81 -15.96 0.92 -5.08
N GLN A 82 -15.63 1.21 -6.33
CA GLN A 82 -15.94 0.30 -7.45
C GLN A 82 -15.24 -1.06 -7.28
N MET A 83 -13.96 -1.08 -6.90
CA MET A 83 -13.19 -2.31 -6.70
C MET A 83 -13.75 -3.14 -5.54
N ILE A 84 -14.14 -2.49 -4.44
CA ILE A 84 -14.76 -3.15 -3.28
C ILE A 84 -16.10 -3.77 -3.67
N LEU A 85 -16.98 -3.01 -4.33
CA LEU A 85 -18.27 -3.51 -4.80
C LEU A 85 -18.14 -4.66 -5.82
N ALA A 86 -17.04 -4.70 -6.55
CA ALA A 86 -16.71 -5.82 -7.44
C ALA A 86 -16.05 -7.00 -6.73
N GLY A 87 -15.93 -6.98 -5.39
CA GLY A 87 -15.35 -8.07 -4.60
C GLY A 87 -13.84 -8.24 -4.73
N LYS A 88 -13.12 -7.24 -5.27
CA LYS A 88 -11.68 -7.38 -5.58
C LYS A 88 -10.80 -7.62 -4.36
N PHE A 89 -11.23 -7.21 -3.18
CA PHE A 89 -10.45 -7.37 -1.96
C PHE A 89 -10.96 -8.48 -1.03
N ASP A 90 -12.05 -9.17 -1.37
CA ASP A 90 -12.68 -10.17 -0.51
C ASP A 90 -11.74 -11.32 -0.15
N ARG A 91 -10.82 -11.67 -1.05
CA ARG A 91 -9.85 -12.74 -0.86
C ARG A 91 -8.40 -12.27 -0.97
N ALA A 92 -8.17 -10.97 -1.01
CA ALA A 92 -6.81 -10.42 -1.00
C ALA A 92 -6.08 -10.83 0.29
N ARG A 93 -4.76 -10.99 0.20
CA ARG A 93 -3.90 -11.37 1.34
C ARG A 93 -3.19 -10.20 1.98
N GLY A 94 -3.23 -9.04 1.36
CA GLY A 94 -2.67 -7.79 1.87
C GLY A 94 -2.70 -6.72 0.81
N ILE A 95 -2.64 -5.46 1.23
CA ILE A 95 -2.68 -4.31 0.33
C ILE A 95 -1.51 -3.37 0.64
N ILE A 96 -0.82 -2.97 -0.40
CA ILE A 96 0.26 -1.98 -0.36
C ILE A 96 -0.15 -0.80 -1.23
N ILE A 97 -0.24 0.38 -0.65
CA ILE A 97 -0.53 1.59 -1.41
C ILE A 97 0.76 2.40 -1.53
N GLY A 98 1.10 2.75 -2.75
CA GLY A 98 2.25 3.57 -3.08
C GLY A 98 2.13 5.00 -2.58
N ASP A 99 3.07 5.85 -2.97
CA ASP A 99 3.13 7.24 -2.50
C ASP A 99 2.02 8.14 -3.09
N CYS A 100 1.27 7.71 -4.09
CA CYS A 100 0.20 8.48 -4.74
C CYS A 100 0.61 9.95 -4.96
N SER A 101 1.70 10.14 -5.71
CA SER A 101 2.33 11.45 -5.93
C SER A 101 1.33 12.46 -6.52
N GLY A 102 1.26 13.66 -5.95
CA GLY A 102 0.35 14.70 -6.42
C GLY A 102 -1.15 14.47 -6.11
N CYS A 103 -1.52 13.34 -5.52
CA CYS A 103 -2.92 13.04 -5.17
C CYS A 103 -3.37 13.89 -3.98
N LYS A 104 -3.76 15.12 -4.25
CA LYS A 104 -4.17 16.13 -3.27
C LYS A 104 -5.50 16.73 -3.69
N PRO A 105 -6.30 17.26 -2.76
CA PRO A 105 -7.49 18.01 -3.11
C PRO A 105 -7.11 19.13 -4.08
N GLY A 106 -7.61 19.07 -5.31
CA GLY A 106 -7.40 20.11 -6.32
C GLY A 106 -8.10 21.39 -5.91
N GLY A 107 -7.47 22.53 -6.17
CA GLY A 107 -8.06 23.85 -5.97
C GLY A 107 -9.22 24.15 -6.95
N SER A 108 -10.03 23.18 -7.28
CA SER A 108 -11.22 23.40 -8.10
C SER A 108 -12.14 24.33 -7.35
N LYS A 109 -12.43 25.50 -7.92
CA LYS A 109 -13.26 26.60 -7.38
C LYS A 109 -14.73 26.21 -7.09
N ARG A 110 -15.05 24.93 -7.08
CA ARG A 110 -16.34 24.38 -6.69
C ARG A 110 -16.26 23.68 -5.32
N ASN A 111 -15.93 24.46 -4.29
CA ASN A 111 -16.15 24.08 -2.90
C ASN A 111 -17.67 23.98 -2.60
N ILE A 112 -18.37 23.06 -3.25
CA ILE A 112 -19.81 22.88 -3.03
C ILE A 112 -20.08 21.86 -1.90
N LEU A 113 -19.09 21.07 -1.52
CA LEU A 113 -19.17 20.18 -0.37
C LEU A 113 -17.86 20.24 0.43
N PRO A 114 -17.91 20.18 1.76
CA PRO A 114 -16.72 20.06 2.59
C PRO A 114 -16.18 18.63 2.49
N LEU A 115 -15.69 18.23 1.31
CA LEU A 115 -14.95 17.00 1.08
C LEU A 115 -13.50 17.23 1.54
N ASN A 116 -13.35 17.49 2.84
CA ASN A 116 -12.06 17.50 3.52
C ASN A 116 -11.55 16.09 3.82
N SER A 117 -11.91 15.12 2.99
CA SER A 117 -11.37 13.78 3.12
C SER A 117 -9.96 13.78 2.58
N SER A 118 -8.98 13.75 3.47
CA SER A 118 -7.60 13.49 3.09
C SER A 118 -7.53 12.09 2.45
N LEU A 119 -6.55 11.87 1.58
CA LEU A 119 -6.32 10.54 1.00
C LEU A 119 -6.17 9.49 2.11
N GLU A 120 -5.46 9.81 3.18
CA GLU A 120 -5.30 8.93 4.34
C GLU A 120 -6.63 8.57 4.99
N GLY A 121 -7.55 9.52 5.11
CA GLY A 121 -8.90 9.29 5.64
C GLY A 121 -9.69 8.30 4.77
N ILE A 122 -9.68 8.50 3.47
CA ILE A 122 -10.31 7.62 2.49
C ILE A 122 -9.74 6.21 2.57
N LEU A 123 -8.41 6.07 2.59
CA LEU A 123 -7.77 4.77 2.67
C LEU A 123 -8.10 4.03 3.97
N ARG A 124 -8.19 4.73 5.10
CA ARG A 124 -8.63 4.13 6.37
C ARG A 124 -10.08 3.68 6.32
N GLU A 125 -10.97 4.48 5.77
CA GLU A 125 -12.38 4.16 5.63
C GLU A 125 -12.57 2.87 4.82
N HIS A 126 -11.88 2.76 3.69
CA HIS A 126 -12.01 1.59 2.81
C HIS A 126 -11.33 0.33 3.32
N PHE A 127 -10.21 0.43 4.03
CA PHE A 127 -9.33 -0.73 4.24
C PHE A 127 -9.16 -1.17 5.69
N SER A 128 -9.45 -0.33 6.69
CA SER A 128 -9.18 -0.67 8.10
C SER A 128 -9.95 -1.88 8.62
N HIS A 129 -11.07 -2.22 7.98
CA HIS A 129 -11.96 -3.30 8.42
C HIS A 129 -11.79 -4.63 7.67
N LEU A 130 -10.87 -4.70 6.70
CA LEU A 130 -10.72 -5.89 5.85
C LEU A 130 -10.08 -7.10 6.56
N GLY A 131 -9.46 -6.92 7.72
CA GLY A 131 -8.81 -8.00 8.46
C GLY A 131 -7.51 -8.53 7.83
N ILE A 132 -6.94 -7.81 6.89
CA ILE A 132 -5.68 -8.11 6.22
C ILE A 132 -4.68 -6.96 6.43
N PRO A 133 -3.35 -7.19 6.31
CA PRO A 133 -2.38 -6.13 6.47
C PRO A 133 -2.50 -5.09 5.34
N VAL A 134 -2.53 -3.81 5.72
CA VAL A 134 -2.61 -2.68 4.77
C VAL A 134 -1.65 -1.57 5.17
N ILE A 135 -0.82 -1.12 4.22
CA ILE A 135 0.13 -0.02 4.40
C ILE A 135 -0.01 1.01 3.28
N TYR A 136 0.34 2.27 3.59
CA TYR A 136 0.35 3.38 2.65
C TYR A 136 1.67 4.14 2.69
N GLY A 137 2.16 4.55 1.52
CA GLY A 137 3.30 5.44 1.38
C GLY A 137 4.61 4.74 1.05
N LEU A 138 4.56 3.49 0.58
CA LEU A 138 5.74 2.84 0.03
C LEU A 138 6.14 3.57 -1.27
N LYS A 139 7.45 3.74 -1.48
CA LYS A 139 7.99 4.41 -2.69
C LYS A 139 7.82 3.55 -3.93
N LEU A 140 6.60 3.48 -4.40
CA LEU A 140 6.16 2.74 -5.59
C LEU A 140 5.41 3.68 -6.53
N GLY A 141 5.43 3.35 -7.82
CA GLY A 141 4.70 4.09 -8.84
C GLY A 141 5.46 5.32 -9.35
N HIS A 142 4.80 6.47 -9.39
CA HIS A 142 5.31 7.69 -10.02
C HIS A 142 6.16 8.55 -9.07
N THR A 143 7.11 7.95 -8.37
CA THR A 143 8.07 8.66 -7.51
C THR A 143 9.46 8.66 -8.13
N PRO A 144 10.30 9.70 -7.91
CA PRO A 144 11.65 9.75 -8.48
C PRO A 144 12.55 8.59 -8.03
N ASP A 145 12.41 8.18 -6.78
CA ASP A 145 13.21 7.14 -6.11
C ASP A 145 12.39 5.86 -5.88
N LYS A 146 11.66 5.46 -6.90
CA LYS A 146 10.79 4.28 -6.86
C LYS A 146 11.54 2.97 -6.77
N VAL A 147 10.96 2.04 -6.04
CA VAL A 147 11.37 0.63 -6.01
C VAL A 147 10.75 -0.11 -7.19
N THR A 148 11.53 -0.95 -7.86
CA THR A 148 11.02 -1.87 -8.87
C THR A 148 10.43 -3.11 -8.19
N LEU A 149 9.20 -3.45 -8.52
CA LEU A 149 8.52 -4.65 -8.02
C LEU A 149 8.35 -5.68 -9.12
N PRO A 150 8.76 -6.94 -8.88
CA PRO A 150 8.43 -8.05 -9.77
C PRO A 150 6.98 -8.47 -9.54
N LEU A 151 6.16 -8.49 -10.59
CA LEU A 151 4.80 -9.01 -10.52
C LEU A 151 4.78 -10.52 -10.74
N GLY A 152 3.78 -11.19 -10.16
CA GLY A 152 3.57 -12.62 -10.33
C GLY A 152 4.51 -13.50 -9.51
N VAL A 153 5.30 -12.92 -8.60
CA VAL A 153 6.17 -13.66 -7.68
C VAL A 153 5.59 -13.69 -6.28
N MET A 154 5.99 -14.68 -5.49
CA MET A 154 5.57 -14.81 -4.10
C MET A 154 6.13 -13.67 -3.24
N ALA A 155 5.24 -13.06 -2.47
CA ALA A 155 5.57 -11.98 -1.55
C ALA A 155 4.86 -12.17 -0.20
N SER A 156 5.37 -11.52 0.84
CA SER A 156 4.73 -11.46 2.15
C SER A 156 4.73 -10.06 2.73
N LEU A 157 3.65 -9.70 3.42
CA LEU A 157 3.47 -8.45 4.12
C LEU A 157 3.10 -8.75 5.58
N ASN A 158 3.95 -8.30 6.51
CA ASN A 158 3.71 -8.43 7.94
C ASN A 158 3.68 -7.04 8.58
N VAL A 159 2.60 -6.71 9.23
CA VAL A 159 2.35 -5.43 9.92
C VAL A 159 1.94 -5.71 11.35
N THR A 160 2.72 -5.24 12.31
CA THR A 160 2.45 -5.40 13.74
C THR A 160 2.67 -4.09 14.46
N SER A 161 1.78 -3.72 15.40
CA SER A 161 2.06 -2.68 16.38
C SER A 161 2.67 -3.31 17.64
N SER A 162 3.75 -2.73 18.15
CA SER A 162 4.22 -3.05 19.47
C SER A 162 3.40 -2.25 20.49
N SER A 163 2.38 -2.85 21.07
CA SER A 163 1.81 -2.34 22.31
C SER A 163 2.83 -2.58 23.42
N SER A 164 3.62 -1.58 23.76
CA SER A 164 4.39 -1.61 25.01
C SER A 164 3.41 -1.49 26.16
N SER A 165 3.03 -2.64 26.74
CA SER A 165 2.40 -2.69 28.05
C SER A 165 3.44 -2.37 29.11
N ASN A 166 3.71 -1.09 29.36
CA ASN A 166 4.34 -0.62 30.57
C ASN A 166 3.30 0.11 31.41
N SER A 167 2.73 -0.64 32.35
CA SER A 167 2.03 -0.08 33.50
C SER A 167 3.05 0.59 34.40
N SER A 168 3.14 1.90 34.39
CA SER A 168 3.35 2.76 35.59
C SER A 168 3.44 4.24 35.19
N SER A 169 2.49 4.98 35.79
CA SER A 169 2.53 6.40 36.24
C SER A 169 2.97 7.51 35.28
N ASN A 170 1.97 8.39 34.99
CA ASN A 170 2.05 9.84 34.81
C ASN A 170 3.24 10.44 34.07
N SER A 171 3.02 10.74 32.80
CA SER A 171 3.36 12.03 32.18
C SER A 171 2.84 12.05 30.75
N SER A 172 2.17 13.15 30.37
CA SER A 172 1.72 13.44 29.03
C SER A 172 2.90 13.51 28.06
N SER A 173 3.09 12.48 27.27
CA SER A 173 4.02 12.45 26.15
C SER A 173 3.41 11.68 25.01
N ASN A 174 3.48 12.27 23.81
CA ASN A 174 3.07 11.68 22.54
C ASN A 174 3.52 10.21 22.44
N SER A 175 2.58 9.29 22.54
CA SER A 175 2.82 7.88 22.29
C SER A 175 2.93 7.65 20.78
N SER A 176 4.14 7.71 20.26
CA SER A 176 4.45 7.14 18.97
C SER A 176 4.38 5.61 19.11
N SER A 177 3.27 5.03 18.65
CA SER A 177 3.13 3.59 18.50
C SER A 177 4.19 3.09 17.53
N ASN A 178 5.14 2.30 18.00
CA ASN A 178 6.22 1.74 17.19
C ASN A 178 5.63 0.58 16.37
N SER A 179 5.18 0.88 15.15
CA SER A 179 4.69 -0.15 14.23
C SER A 179 5.87 -0.78 13.49
N SER A 180 5.94 -2.09 13.46
CA SER A 180 6.90 -2.83 12.63
C SER A 180 6.21 -3.25 11.34
N VAL A 181 6.77 -2.85 10.20
CA VAL A 181 6.32 -3.24 8.87
C VAL A 181 7.44 -4.01 8.19
N ARG A 182 7.11 -5.17 7.63
CA ARG A 182 8.03 -5.98 6.83
C ARG A 182 7.33 -6.41 5.55
N PHE A 183 7.81 -5.93 4.42
CA PHE A 183 7.43 -6.39 3.10
C PHE A 183 8.62 -7.09 2.45
N LYS A 184 8.40 -8.31 1.95
CA LYS A 184 9.45 -9.17 1.42
C LYS A 184 9.00 -9.82 0.11
N ILE A 185 9.86 -9.80 -0.90
CA ILE A 185 9.77 -10.63 -2.10
C ILE A 185 10.47 -11.95 -1.79
N GLU A 186 9.79 -13.06 -1.99
CA GLU A 186 10.25 -14.40 -1.57
C GLU A 186 10.83 -15.24 -2.71
N GLU A 187 10.60 -14.82 -3.93
CA GLU A 187 11.05 -15.52 -5.13
C GLU A 187 11.80 -14.60 -6.08
N ALA A 188 12.75 -15.14 -6.81
CA ALA A 188 13.35 -14.43 -7.94
C ALA A 188 12.33 -14.27 -9.07
N ALA A 189 12.28 -13.12 -9.76
CA ALA A 189 11.38 -12.88 -10.88
C ALA A 189 11.92 -13.49 -12.19
N CYS A 190 13.20 -13.85 -12.24
CA CYS A 190 13.85 -14.49 -13.38
C CYS A 190 14.68 -15.69 -12.89
N VAL A 191 14.61 -16.76 -13.62
CA VAL A 191 15.45 -17.96 -13.47
C VAL A 191 16.50 -17.94 -14.58
#